data_cdf11fa8ac7f3075d90cd39e0079a9f2
#
_entry.id   cdf11fa8ac7f3075d90cd39e0079a9f2
#
_cell.length_a   1.000
_cell.length_b   1.000
_cell.length_c   1.000
_cell.angle_alpha   90.00
_cell.angle_beta   90.00
_cell.angle_gamma   90.00
#
_symmetry.space_group_name_H-M   'P 1'
#
loop_
_entity.id
_entity.type
_entity.pdbx_description
1 polymer ?
#
loop_
_entity_poly.entity_id
_entity_poly.type
_entity_poly.pdbx_seq_one_letter_code
_entity_poly.pdbx_strand_id
1 'polypeptide(L)'
;MSHQSQLNFVGGVKEQFPEFFEGGRVLEVGSLNINGSVRDFFVNCQEYVGCDLGEGKGVDIVCAGHELPYADGYFDVVISCECFEHDRHWRKTFSKMIDLVRVGGLVIFSCATTGRPEHGTTRTSPADAPFTNDYYMNLEAGHFGLLVKRFLRHEFSENQSPRDLYFWGIK
;
A
#
# COMPACT_ATOMS: atom_id res chain seq x y z
N MET A 1 -0.54 9.62 -0.47
CA MET A 1 -1.06 10.68 0.46
C MET A 1 -2.28 10.17 1.21
N SER A 2 -2.26 10.23 2.54
CA SER A 2 -3.40 9.74 3.33
C SER A 2 -4.58 10.72 3.26
N HIS A 3 -5.78 10.22 2.97
CA HIS A 3 -7.03 11.00 2.95
C HIS A 3 -8.19 10.19 3.55
N GLN A 4 -9.30 10.85 3.89
CA GLN A 4 -10.38 10.24 4.68
C GLN A 4 -10.96 8.97 4.02
N SER A 5 -11.13 8.95 2.69
CA SER A 5 -11.70 7.77 2.01
C SER A 5 -10.80 6.54 2.13
N GLN A 6 -9.48 6.71 2.03
CA GLN A 6 -8.49 5.66 2.24
C GLN A 6 -8.52 5.17 3.69
N LEU A 7 -8.55 6.08 4.68
CA LEU A 7 -8.64 5.71 6.09
C LEU A 7 -9.95 4.93 6.39
N ASN A 8 -11.07 5.36 5.80
CA ASN A 8 -12.34 4.63 5.92
C ASN A 8 -12.26 3.23 5.31
N PHE A 9 -11.60 3.08 4.15
CA PHE A 9 -11.37 1.77 3.55
C PHE A 9 -10.55 0.85 4.48
N VAL A 10 -9.39 1.32 4.98
CA VAL A 10 -8.56 0.53 5.92
C VAL A 10 -9.33 0.20 7.19
N GLY A 11 -10.12 1.15 7.72
CA GLY A 11 -11.02 0.92 8.85
C GLY A 11 -12.04 -0.19 8.58
N GLY A 12 -12.67 -0.21 7.41
CA GLY A 12 -13.59 -1.27 6.99
C GLY A 12 -12.91 -2.64 6.87
N VAL A 13 -11.67 -2.69 6.35
CA VAL A 13 -10.87 -3.93 6.32
C VAL A 13 -10.57 -4.40 7.75
N LYS A 14 -10.26 -3.48 8.68
CA LYS A 14 -10.05 -3.81 10.10
C LYS A 14 -11.32 -4.37 10.75
N GLU A 15 -12.48 -3.83 10.45
CA GLU A 15 -13.75 -4.36 10.97
C GLU A 15 -14.04 -5.78 10.44
N GLN A 16 -13.65 -6.05 9.19
CA GLN A 16 -13.84 -7.36 8.56
C GLN A 16 -12.83 -8.41 9.02
N PHE A 17 -11.60 -8.00 9.35
CA PHE A 17 -10.47 -8.86 9.69
C PHE A 17 -9.69 -8.34 10.89
N PRO A 18 -10.31 -8.16 12.07
CA PRO A 18 -9.68 -7.50 13.22
C PRO A 18 -8.41 -8.22 13.71
N GLU A 19 -8.31 -9.54 13.51
CA GLU A 19 -7.16 -10.36 13.92
C GLU A 19 -5.84 -9.97 13.25
N PHE A 20 -5.88 -9.30 12.10
CA PHE A 20 -4.66 -8.84 11.42
C PHE A 20 -4.16 -7.47 11.91
N PHE A 21 -4.98 -6.75 12.67
CA PHE A 21 -4.65 -5.39 13.10
C PHE A 21 -4.10 -5.31 14.53
N GLU A 22 -3.87 -6.46 15.16
CA GLU A 22 -3.31 -6.54 16.50
C GLU A 22 -2.24 -7.64 16.59
N GLY A 23 -1.09 -7.33 17.21
CA GLY A 23 -0.09 -8.31 17.62
C GLY A 23 0.80 -8.90 16.53
N GLY A 24 0.55 -8.62 15.25
CA GLY A 24 1.30 -9.18 14.12
C GLY A 24 2.52 -8.36 13.70
N ARG A 25 3.25 -8.89 12.69
CA ARG A 25 4.30 -8.16 11.96
C ARG A 25 3.69 -7.48 10.75
N VAL A 26 3.89 -6.18 10.63
CA VAL A 26 3.30 -5.33 9.59
C VAL A 26 4.39 -4.67 8.77
N LEU A 27 4.25 -4.70 7.46
CA LEU A 27 5.04 -3.92 6.51
C LEU A 27 4.16 -2.88 5.82
N GLU A 28 4.57 -1.63 5.83
CA GLU A 28 3.98 -0.54 5.05
C GLU A 28 4.95 -0.11 3.94
N VAL A 29 4.51 -0.23 2.68
CA VAL A 29 5.26 0.18 1.49
C VAL A 29 4.73 1.52 0.99
N GLY A 30 5.61 2.51 0.83
CA GLY A 30 5.23 3.90 0.61
C GLY A 30 4.80 4.59 1.92
N SER A 31 5.61 4.41 2.97
CA SER A 31 5.25 4.78 4.35
C SER A 31 5.54 6.23 4.71
N LEU A 32 6.12 7.03 3.82
CA LEU A 32 6.44 8.43 4.11
C LEU A 32 5.19 9.21 4.50
N ASN A 33 5.12 9.62 5.76
CA ASN A 33 3.98 10.34 6.30
C ASN A 33 4.04 11.82 5.93
N ILE A 34 3.41 12.18 4.81
CA ILE A 34 3.28 13.57 4.35
C ILE A 34 2.10 14.27 5.04
N ASN A 35 0.93 13.60 5.13
CA ASN A 35 -0.29 14.20 5.67
C ASN A 35 -1.21 13.20 6.39
N GLY A 36 -0.64 12.11 6.90
CA GLY A 36 -1.35 11.06 7.62
C GLY A 36 -0.69 9.70 7.41
N SER A 37 -1.09 8.71 8.20
CA SER A 37 -0.57 7.35 8.16
C SER A 37 -1.65 6.35 8.52
N VAL A 38 -1.55 5.15 8.00
CA VAL A 38 -2.38 4.01 8.38
C VAL A 38 -1.81 3.24 9.57
N ARG A 39 -0.62 3.60 10.04
CA ARG A 39 0.07 2.95 11.15
C ARG A 39 -0.78 2.87 12.41
N ASP A 40 -1.59 3.90 12.68
CA ASP A 40 -2.43 3.99 13.90
C ASP A 40 -3.59 2.96 13.94
N PHE A 41 -3.90 2.31 12.79
CA PHE A 41 -4.86 1.21 12.77
C PHE A 41 -4.32 -0.06 13.41
N PHE A 42 -2.99 -0.22 13.42
CA PHE A 42 -2.30 -1.42 13.90
C PHE A 42 -1.81 -1.19 15.32
N VAL A 43 -2.29 -1.99 16.26
CA VAL A 43 -1.98 -1.85 17.69
C VAL A 43 -1.23 -3.06 18.22
N ASN A 44 -0.39 -2.84 19.25
CA ASN A 44 0.37 -3.90 19.90
C ASN A 44 1.14 -4.81 18.92
N CYS A 45 1.60 -4.24 17.80
CA CYS A 45 2.36 -5.00 16.79
C CYS A 45 3.63 -5.59 17.41
N GLN A 46 3.96 -6.82 17.04
CA GLN A 46 5.26 -7.40 17.31
C GLN A 46 6.36 -6.58 16.61
N GLU A 47 6.06 -6.14 15.40
CA GLU A 47 6.93 -5.30 14.59
C GLU A 47 6.09 -4.50 13.58
N TYR A 48 6.44 -3.24 13.35
CA TYR A 48 5.90 -2.43 12.26
C TYR A 48 7.06 -1.79 11.49
N VAL A 49 7.20 -2.13 10.23
CA VAL A 49 8.24 -1.62 9.35
C VAL A 49 7.62 -0.76 8.27
N GLY A 50 8.03 0.50 8.19
CA GLY A 50 7.72 1.39 7.09
C GLY A 50 8.89 1.48 6.10
N CYS A 51 8.65 1.30 4.80
CA CYS A 51 9.65 1.55 3.78
C CYS A 51 9.22 2.61 2.77
N ASP A 52 10.18 3.42 2.34
CA ASP A 52 10.01 4.42 1.29
C ASP A 52 11.36 4.67 0.57
N LEU A 53 11.34 5.40 -0.54
CA LEU A 53 12.55 5.72 -1.34
C LEU A 53 13.44 6.77 -0.70
N GLY A 54 12.98 7.48 0.31
CA GLY A 54 13.76 8.47 1.04
C GLY A 54 13.40 8.57 2.51
N GLU A 55 14.28 9.18 3.26
CA GLU A 55 14.11 9.38 4.71
C GLU A 55 12.93 10.31 5.04
N GLY A 56 12.25 10.04 6.16
CA GLY A 56 11.21 10.91 6.68
C GLY A 56 10.36 10.26 7.76
N LYS A 57 9.36 10.98 8.21
CA LYS A 57 8.46 10.48 9.25
C LYS A 57 7.74 9.21 8.76
N GLY A 58 7.79 8.14 9.56
CA GLY A 58 7.15 6.87 9.24
C GLY A 58 8.02 5.91 8.44
N VAL A 59 9.24 6.31 8.02
CA VAL A 59 10.16 5.48 7.26
C VAL A 59 11.20 4.87 8.18
N ASP A 60 11.21 3.54 8.28
CA ASP A 60 12.18 2.77 9.05
C ASP A 60 13.30 2.23 8.14
N ILE A 61 12.99 1.97 6.86
CA ILE A 61 13.96 1.47 5.85
C ILE A 61 13.83 2.30 4.57
N VAL A 62 14.95 2.84 4.11
CA VAL A 62 15.03 3.54 2.82
C VAL A 62 15.43 2.54 1.74
N CYS A 63 14.45 2.06 0.98
CA CYS A 63 14.65 1.21 -0.20
C CYS A 63 13.41 1.15 -1.08
N ALA A 64 13.58 0.69 -2.32
CA ALA A 64 12.43 0.41 -3.19
C ALA A 64 11.64 -0.80 -2.67
N GLY A 65 10.30 -0.74 -2.71
CA GLY A 65 9.44 -1.80 -2.19
C GLY A 65 9.71 -3.19 -2.79
N HIS A 66 10.17 -3.25 -4.04
CA HIS A 66 10.54 -4.52 -4.69
C HIS A 66 11.95 -5.04 -4.34
N GLU A 67 12.74 -4.28 -3.57
CA GLU A 67 14.11 -4.63 -3.16
C GLU A 67 14.22 -4.94 -1.65
N LEU A 68 13.10 -4.94 -0.93
CA LEU A 68 13.06 -5.18 0.51
C LEU A 68 13.76 -6.49 0.90
N PRO A 69 14.73 -6.44 1.85
CA PRO A 69 15.62 -7.56 2.17
C PRO A 69 15.05 -8.52 3.23
N TYR A 70 13.77 -8.81 3.16
CA TYR A 70 13.11 -9.77 4.05
C TYR A 70 12.88 -11.12 3.37
N ALA A 71 12.84 -12.17 4.18
CA ALA A 71 12.46 -13.50 3.73
C ALA A 71 10.97 -13.56 3.33
N ASP A 72 10.66 -14.45 2.39
CA ASP A 72 9.27 -14.71 2.02
C ASP A 72 8.45 -15.19 3.23
N GLY A 73 7.23 -14.69 3.33
CA GLY A 73 6.32 -15.03 4.41
C GLY A 73 6.67 -14.45 5.79
N TYR A 74 7.52 -13.42 5.85
CA TYR A 74 7.97 -12.83 7.12
C TYR A 74 6.86 -12.03 7.83
N PHE A 75 6.00 -11.34 7.08
CA PHE A 75 4.97 -10.46 7.61
C PHE A 75 3.59 -11.12 7.67
N ASP A 76 2.80 -10.77 8.67
CA ASP A 76 1.39 -11.13 8.78
C ASP A 76 0.51 -10.26 7.90
N VAL A 77 0.86 -8.96 7.79
CA VAL A 77 0.19 -7.96 6.98
C VAL A 77 1.20 -7.17 6.16
N VAL A 78 0.87 -6.94 4.89
CA VAL A 78 1.61 -6.00 4.02
C VAL A 78 0.62 -5.00 3.44
N ILE A 79 0.83 -3.72 3.69
CA ILE A 79 -0.05 -2.63 3.26
C ILE A 79 0.70 -1.59 2.43
N SER A 80 0.04 -1.02 1.42
CA SER A 80 0.56 0.08 0.61
C SER A 80 -0.58 1.03 0.24
N CYS A 81 -0.48 2.29 0.60
CA CYS A 81 -1.55 3.26 0.38
C CYS A 81 -1.05 4.46 -0.41
N GLU A 82 -1.75 4.79 -1.52
CA GLU A 82 -1.44 5.93 -2.39
C GLU A 82 0.05 5.97 -2.83
N CYS A 83 0.55 4.81 -3.24
CA CYS A 83 1.96 4.61 -3.60
C CYS A 83 2.11 4.12 -5.05
N PHE A 84 1.30 3.16 -5.49
CA PHE A 84 1.50 2.47 -6.78
C PHE A 84 1.36 3.39 -7.99
N GLU A 85 0.51 4.42 -7.93
CA GLU A 85 0.39 5.42 -9.00
C GLU A 85 1.67 6.24 -9.20
N HIS A 86 2.54 6.30 -8.19
CA HIS A 86 3.84 6.96 -8.20
C HIS A 86 5.02 5.99 -8.37
N ASP A 87 4.80 4.67 -8.30
CA ASP A 87 5.84 3.64 -8.45
C ASP A 87 5.86 3.10 -9.88
N ARG A 88 6.87 3.48 -10.70
CA ARG A 88 7.05 2.91 -12.05
C ARG A 88 7.32 1.40 -12.06
N HIS A 89 7.67 0.83 -10.91
CA HIS A 89 7.90 -0.60 -10.70
C HIS A 89 6.79 -1.29 -9.92
N TRP A 90 5.61 -0.68 -9.79
CA TRP A 90 4.49 -1.15 -8.97
C TRP A 90 4.16 -2.65 -9.12
N ARG A 91 4.34 -3.22 -10.33
CA ARG A 91 4.11 -4.66 -10.54
C ARG A 91 5.12 -5.53 -9.79
N LYS A 92 6.40 -5.11 -9.77
CA LYS A 92 7.45 -5.79 -9.01
C LYS A 92 7.22 -5.60 -7.52
N THR A 93 6.85 -4.37 -7.11
CA THR A 93 6.53 -4.04 -5.73
C THR A 93 5.37 -4.87 -5.23
N PHE A 94 4.25 -4.92 -5.96
CA PHE A 94 3.10 -5.75 -5.57
C PHE A 94 3.44 -7.25 -5.54
N SER A 95 4.22 -7.76 -6.51
CA SER A 95 4.69 -9.15 -6.45
C SER A 95 5.53 -9.42 -5.21
N LYS A 96 6.44 -8.51 -4.85
CA LYS A 96 7.27 -8.63 -3.65
C LYS A 96 6.42 -8.56 -2.37
N MET A 97 5.42 -7.69 -2.30
CA MET A 97 4.48 -7.65 -1.18
C MET A 97 3.78 -9.01 -0.97
N ILE A 98 3.36 -9.67 -2.07
CA ILE A 98 2.77 -11.00 -2.00
C ILE A 98 3.79 -12.05 -1.56
N ASP A 99 5.06 -11.94 -1.97
CA ASP A 99 6.12 -12.85 -1.51
C ASP A 99 6.35 -12.69 -0.01
N LEU A 100 6.44 -11.45 0.48
CA LEU A 100 6.74 -11.11 1.86
C LEU A 100 5.63 -11.44 2.87
N VAL A 101 4.36 -11.42 2.44
CA VAL A 101 3.26 -11.83 3.32
C VAL A 101 3.24 -13.36 3.46
N ARG A 102 3.00 -13.87 4.68
CA ARG A 102 2.87 -15.31 4.92
C ARG A 102 1.62 -15.90 4.23
N VAL A 103 1.59 -17.22 4.08
CA VAL A 103 0.35 -17.93 3.69
C VAL A 103 -0.72 -17.69 4.76
N GLY A 104 -1.92 -17.36 4.32
CA GLY A 104 -3.02 -16.92 5.17
C GLY A 104 -2.87 -15.52 5.73
N GLY A 105 -1.85 -14.75 5.32
CA GLY A 105 -1.69 -13.33 5.69
C GLY A 105 -2.46 -12.38 4.79
N LEU A 106 -2.54 -11.12 5.19
CA LEU A 106 -3.36 -10.09 4.56
C LEU A 106 -2.51 -9.09 3.78
N VAL A 107 -2.90 -8.82 2.54
CA VAL A 107 -2.37 -7.71 1.73
C VAL A 107 -3.46 -6.68 1.51
N ILE A 108 -3.13 -5.41 1.70
CA ILE A 108 -4.04 -4.27 1.51
C ILE A 108 -3.34 -3.25 0.61
N PHE A 109 -4.05 -2.66 -0.34
CA PHE A 109 -3.57 -1.45 -0.99
C PHE A 109 -4.69 -0.49 -1.40
N SER A 110 -4.31 0.78 -1.54
CA SER A 110 -5.05 1.80 -2.29
C SER A 110 -4.15 2.49 -3.29
N CYS A 111 -4.70 2.90 -4.42
CA CYS A 111 -4.01 3.72 -5.41
C CYS A 111 -5.01 4.49 -6.27
N ALA A 112 -4.53 5.52 -6.96
CA ALA A 112 -5.34 6.28 -7.91
C ALA A 112 -5.83 5.39 -9.06
N THR A 113 -7.14 5.47 -9.39
CA THR A 113 -7.74 4.77 -10.54
C THR A 113 -8.19 5.74 -11.63
N THR A 114 -8.73 5.18 -12.71
CA THR A 114 -9.13 5.92 -13.92
C THR A 114 -10.00 7.13 -13.59
N GLY A 115 -9.57 8.28 -14.12
CA GLY A 115 -10.21 9.58 -13.91
C GLY A 115 -9.78 10.32 -12.66
N ARG A 116 -8.89 9.77 -11.81
CA ARG A 116 -8.22 10.54 -10.78
C ARG A 116 -7.31 11.58 -11.43
N PRO A 117 -7.41 12.87 -11.09
CA PRO A 117 -6.48 13.89 -11.57
C PRO A 117 -5.04 13.58 -11.16
N GLU A 118 -4.09 13.84 -12.06
CA GLU A 118 -2.67 13.73 -11.77
C GLU A 118 -2.30 14.60 -10.57
N HIS A 119 -1.52 14.02 -9.65
CA HIS A 119 -1.02 14.70 -8.46
C HIS A 119 0.37 14.16 -8.09
N GLY A 120 1.07 14.83 -7.18
CA GLY A 120 2.39 14.41 -6.72
C GLY A 120 3.46 14.43 -7.80
N THR A 121 3.31 15.20 -8.87
CA THR A 121 4.28 15.28 -9.96
C THR A 121 4.90 16.67 -10.07
N THR A 122 6.00 16.77 -10.83
CA THR A 122 6.63 18.07 -11.13
C THR A 122 5.69 19.06 -11.81
N ARG A 123 4.59 18.56 -12.43
CA ARG A 123 3.57 19.40 -13.10
C ARG A 123 2.45 19.87 -12.19
N THR A 124 2.29 19.26 -11.03
CA THR A 124 1.16 19.53 -10.12
C THR A 124 1.65 19.89 -8.72
N SER A 125 1.86 18.91 -7.85
CA SER A 125 2.23 19.08 -6.44
C SER A 125 3.42 18.15 -6.11
N PRO A 126 4.66 18.49 -6.51
CA PRO A 126 5.82 17.61 -6.37
C PRO A 126 6.13 17.22 -4.91
N ALA A 127 5.73 18.04 -3.95
CA ALA A 127 5.91 17.76 -2.53
C ALA A 127 5.07 16.58 -2.01
N ASP A 128 4.02 16.20 -2.75
CA ASP A 128 3.14 15.10 -2.37
C ASP A 128 3.74 13.72 -2.68
N ALA A 129 4.73 13.65 -3.59
CA ALA A 129 5.51 12.45 -3.88
C ALA A 129 6.97 12.84 -4.17
N PRO A 130 7.73 13.29 -3.16
CA PRO A 130 9.00 13.98 -3.35
C PRO A 130 10.10 13.13 -4.01
N PHE A 131 10.02 11.80 -3.90
CA PHE A 131 11.01 10.88 -4.45
C PHE A 131 10.62 10.23 -5.78
N THR A 132 9.37 10.43 -6.24
CA THR A 132 8.81 9.81 -7.46
C THR A 132 7.98 10.78 -8.28
N ASN A 133 8.20 12.08 -8.13
CA ASN A 133 7.41 13.15 -8.76
C ASN A 133 7.58 13.26 -10.29
N ASP A 134 8.41 12.44 -10.89
CA ASP A 134 8.60 12.32 -12.34
C ASP A 134 7.72 11.24 -12.99
N TYR A 135 6.94 10.50 -12.18
CA TYR A 135 6.08 9.41 -12.64
C TYR A 135 4.68 9.48 -12.01
N TYR A 136 3.65 9.18 -12.82
CA TYR A 136 2.27 9.01 -12.37
C TYR A 136 1.51 8.15 -13.37
N MET A 137 0.71 7.21 -12.86
CA MET A 137 -0.17 6.37 -13.67
C MET A 137 -1.39 5.92 -12.86
N ASN A 138 -2.60 6.20 -13.35
CA ASN A 138 -3.81 5.60 -12.80
C ASN A 138 -3.85 4.09 -13.06
N LEU A 139 -4.25 3.32 -12.09
CA LEU A 139 -4.28 1.85 -12.15
C LEU A 139 -5.72 1.33 -12.03
N GLU A 140 -6.03 0.29 -12.78
CA GLU A 140 -7.31 -0.42 -12.75
C GLU A 140 -7.13 -1.85 -12.26
N ALA A 141 -8.18 -2.46 -11.72
CA ALA A 141 -8.17 -3.86 -11.24
C ALA A 141 -7.61 -4.85 -12.29
N GLY A 142 -7.89 -4.60 -13.57
CA GLY A 142 -7.39 -5.42 -14.68
C GLY A 142 -5.87 -5.48 -14.79
N HIS A 143 -5.16 -4.43 -14.36
CA HIS A 143 -3.69 -4.41 -14.37
C HIS A 143 -3.06 -5.45 -13.42
N PHE A 144 -3.78 -5.87 -12.38
CA PHE A 144 -3.34 -6.80 -11.34
C PHE A 144 -3.68 -8.27 -11.63
N GLY A 145 -4.43 -8.56 -12.70
CA GLY A 145 -5.14 -9.81 -12.95
C GLY A 145 -4.33 -11.12 -12.84
N LEU A 146 -3.03 -11.13 -13.17
CA LEU A 146 -2.19 -12.32 -12.99
C LEU A 146 -1.70 -12.48 -11.56
N LEU A 147 -1.39 -11.37 -10.89
CA LEU A 147 -0.83 -11.39 -9.53
C LEU A 147 -1.89 -11.77 -8.50
N VAL A 148 -3.15 -11.34 -8.69
CA VAL A 148 -4.23 -11.66 -7.73
C VAL A 148 -4.63 -13.13 -7.71
N LYS A 149 -4.24 -13.92 -8.70
CA LYS A 149 -4.41 -15.39 -8.70
C LYS A 149 -3.61 -16.10 -7.59
N ARG A 150 -2.69 -15.39 -6.94
CA ARG A 150 -1.89 -15.87 -5.81
C ARG A 150 -2.60 -15.77 -4.46
N PHE A 151 -3.80 -15.16 -4.44
CA PHE A 151 -4.63 -15.03 -3.24
C PHE A 151 -5.72 -16.10 -3.20
N LEU A 152 -6.00 -16.63 -2.02
CA LEU A 152 -7.12 -17.56 -1.77
C LEU A 152 -8.46 -16.86 -1.98
N ARG A 153 -8.54 -15.63 -1.52
CA ARG A 153 -9.68 -14.72 -1.77
C ARG A 153 -9.19 -13.28 -1.80
N HIS A 154 -9.85 -12.46 -2.57
CA HIS A 154 -9.55 -11.03 -2.67
C HIS A 154 -10.76 -10.27 -3.15
N GLU A 155 -10.71 -8.97 -2.95
CA GLU A 155 -11.73 -8.04 -3.41
C GLU A 155 -11.11 -6.75 -3.92
N PHE A 156 -11.66 -6.24 -5.02
CA PHE A 156 -11.43 -4.88 -5.50
C PHE A 156 -12.69 -4.06 -5.29
N SER A 157 -12.51 -2.81 -4.89
CA SER A 157 -13.57 -1.79 -4.89
C SER A 157 -13.03 -0.46 -5.33
N GLU A 158 -13.91 0.45 -5.74
CA GLU A 158 -13.54 1.79 -6.20
C GLU A 158 -14.48 2.82 -5.56
N ASN A 159 -13.96 4.02 -5.32
CA ASN A 159 -14.79 5.16 -4.96
C ASN A 159 -14.97 6.13 -6.16
N GLN A 160 -16.01 6.94 -6.10
CA GLN A 160 -16.30 7.95 -7.13
C GLN A 160 -15.59 9.29 -6.88
N SER A 161 -15.11 9.52 -5.66
CA SER A 161 -14.35 10.68 -5.23
C SER A 161 -13.50 10.31 -4.02
N PRO A 162 -12.18 10.42 -4.14
CA PRO A 162 -11.39 11.07 -5.20
C PRO A 162 -11.05 10.18 -6.42
N ARG A 163 -11.61 8.97 -6.56
CA ARG A 163 -11.35 7.94 -7.57
C ARG A 163 -10.10 7.11 -7.25
N ASP A 164 -10.23 6.30 -6.22
CA ASP A 164 -9.24 5.32 -5.82
C ASP A 164 -9.70 3.91 -6.12
N LEU A 165 -8.74 3.07 -6.44
CA LEU A 165 -8.85 1.63 -6.43
C LEU A 165 -8.41 1.10 -5.07
N TYR A 166 -9.24 0.28 -4.46
CA TYR A 166 -9.00 -0.39 -3.20
C TYR A 166 -8.88 -1.90 -3.39
N PHE A 167 -8.01 -2.51 -2.63
CA PHE A 167 -7.79 -3.96 -2.66
C PHE A 167 -7.50 -4.50 -1.27
N TRP A 168 -8.07 -5.65 -0.98
CA TRP A 168 -7.56 -6.55 0.04
C TRP A 168 -7.52 -7.99 -0.47
N GLY A 169 -6.56 -8.79 0.04
CA GLY A 169 -6.42 -10.19 -0.34
C GLY A 169 -5.77 -11.02 0.75
N ILE A 170 -6.27 -12.24 0.94
CA ILE A 170 -5.69 -13.27 1.82
C ILE A 170 -4.87 -14.24 0.96
N LYS A 171 -3.58 -14.37 1.24
CA LYS A 171 -2.64 -15.23 0.50
C LYS A 171 -2.83 -16.71 0.77
#